data_e21038f11f7d59eb571bc6d8ebfa493b
#
_entry.id   e21038f11f7d59eb571bc6d8ebfa493b
#
_cell.length_a   1.000
_cell.length_b   1.000
_cell.length_c   1.000
_cell.angle_alpha   90.00
_cell.angle_beta   90.00
_cell.angle_gamma   90.00
#
_symmetry.space_group_name_H-M   'P 1'
#
loop_
_entity.id
_entity.type
_entity.pdbx_description
1 polymer ?
#
loop_
_entity_poly.entity_id
_entity_poly.type
_entity_poly.pdbx_seq_one_letter_code
_entity_poly.pdbx_strand_id
1 'polypeptide(L)'
;MSRKTLWIVAALAALLMQGCATGAQVRVDFDPKTDFQALRSYAWAPMTAEEQQQKSRNSLTHERIQSAVDAHLATRGYKKVAEAQADFLVTHSVTVESRTQVNETRMSVGYGRYGAHGGVGVGYGIPVDTTVYQYKVGTLVIDVIDARQKRLVWRGSGERTLGEDQAPEKRT
;
A
#
# COMPACT_ATOMS: atom_id res chain seq x y z
N MET A 1 15.57 43.50 2.89
CA MET A 1 15.54 42.24 3.63
C MET A 1 16.97 41.81 3.90
N SER A 2 17.32 41.60 5.16
CA SER A 2 18.69 41.22 5.57
C SER A 2 19.00 39.80 5.07
N ARG A 3 20.25 39.55 4.61
CA ARG A 3 20.72 38.21 4.18
C ARG A 3 20.43 37.13 5.24
N LYS A 4 20.43 37.51 6.52
CA LYS A 4 20.09 36.61 7.65
C LYS A 4 18.62 36.17 7.66
N THR A 5 17.69 37.09 7.29
CA THR A 5 16.25 36.76 7.17
C THR A 5 15.97 35.78 6.03
N LEU A 6 16.72 35.89 4.92
CA LEU A 6 16.59 34.98 3.79
C LEU A 6 17.01 33.54 4.15
N TRP A 7 18.08 33.38 4.91
CA TRP A 7 18.55 32.07 5.40
C TRP A 7 17.60 31.41 6.39
N ILE A 8 16.95 32.22 7.26
CA ILE A 8 15.96 31.70 8.22
C ILE A 8 14.70 31.23 7.50
N VAL A 9 14.23 31.95 6.47
CA VAL A 9 13.06 31.56 5.66
C VAL A 9 13.37 30.30 4.83
N ALA A 10 14.56 30.19 4.27
CA ALA A 10 14.99 29.00 3.54
C ALA A 10 15.12 27.76 4.44
N ALA A 11 15.63 27.92 5.66
CA ALA A 11 15.73 26.85 6.63
C ALA A 11 14.33 26.39 7.13
N LEU A 12 13.40 27.35 7.32
CA LEU A 12 12.02 27.03 7.72
C LEU A 12 11.24 26.31 6.60
N ALA A 13 11.47 26.68 5.33
CA ALA A 13 10.87 26.04 4.17
C ALA A 13 11.39 24.58 3.98
N ALA A 14 12.66 24.32 4.29
CA ALA A 14 13.25 22.99 4.22
C ALA A 14 12.70 22.02 5.30
N LEU A 15 12.28 22.51 6.45
CA LEU A 15 11.65 21.70 7.51
C LEU A 15 10.22 21.27 7.18
N LEU A 16 9.52 21.95 6.26
CA LEU A 16 8.14 21.59 5.89
C LEU A 16 8.05 20.47 4.84
N MET A 17 9.17 20.01 4.29
CA MET A 17 9.21 18.93 3.29
C MET A 17 9.38 17.51 3.89
N GLN A 18 9.27 17.34 5.18
CA GLN A 18 9.21 16.00 5.80
C GLN A 18 7.82 15.40 5.58
N GLY A 19 7.50 15.07 4.33
CA GLY A 19 6.33 14.29 4.00
C GLY A 19 6.45 12.92 4.67
N CYS A 20 5.52 12.60 5.56
CA CYS A 20 5.38 11.28 6.14
C CYS A 20 5.28 10.26 5.00
N ALA A 21 6.35 9.52 4.76
CA ALA A 21 6.30 8.30 3.97
C ALA A 21 5.38 7.32 4.73
N THR A 22 4.10 7.33 4.41
CA THR A 22 3.20 6.27 4.86
C THR A 22 3.74 4.98 4.27
N GLY A 23 4.15 4.04 5.12
CA GLY A 23 4.80 2.78 4.70
C GLY A 23 3.90 1.82 3.91
N ALA A 24 2.96 2.34 3.12
CA ALA A 24 2.12 1.60 2.21
C ALA A 24 2.84 1.45 0.85
N GLN A 25 2.96 0.22 0.37
CA GLN A 25 3.43 -0.04 -0.98
C GLN A 25 2.25 0.08 -1.95
N VAL A 26 2.33 1.04 -2.87
CA VAL A 26 1.30 1.27 -3.89
C VAL A 26 1.82 0.81 -5.24
N ARG A 27 0.98 0.06 -5.98
CA ARG A 27 1.22 -0.37 -7.36
C ARG A 27 0.02 0.02 -8.21
N VAL A 28 0.29 0.42 -9.44
CA VAL A 28 -0.73 0.80 -10.42
C VAL A 28 -0.42 0.07 -11.72
N ASP A 29 -1.48 -0.47 -12.33
CA ASP A 29 -1.45 -1.08 -13.65
C ASP A 29 -2.64 -0.57 -14.48
N PHE A 30 -2.46 -0.36 -15.78
CA PHE A 30 -3.52 0.14 -16.65
C PHE A 30 -3.31 -0.29 -18.10
N ASP A 31 -4.42 -0.37 -18.84
CA ASP A 31 -4.37 -0.63 -20.27
C ASP A 31 -4.03 0.66 -21.05
N PRO A 32 -2.85 0.72 -21.69
CA PRO A 32 -2.40 1.92 -22.43
C PRO A 32 -3.26 2.23 -23.67
N LYS A 33 -4.12 1.30 -24.10
CA LYS A 33 -5.03 1.50 -25.24
C LYS A 33 -6.35 2.17 -24.85
N THR A 34 -6.59 2.34 -23.56
CA THR A 34 -7.83 2.97 -23.07
C THR A 34 -7.71 4.49 -23.14
N ASP A 35 -8.70 5.11 -23.78
CA ASP A 35 -8.85 6.56 -23.74
C ASP A 35 -9.52 7.00 -22.44
N PHE A 36 -8.70 7.22 -21.40
CA PHE A 36 -9.18 7.69 -20.11
C PHE A 36 -9.78 9.11 -20.17
N GLN A 37 -9.47 9.89 -21.21
CA GLN A 37 -10.01 11.24 -21.36
C GLN A 37 -11.47 11.21 -21.82
N ALA A 38 -11.90 10.14 -22.46
CA ALA A 38 -13.30 9.96 -22.85
C ALA A 38 -14.20 9.57 -21.67
N LEU A 39 -13.64 9.04 -20.58
CA LEU A 39 -14.39 8.63 -19.40
C LEU A 39 -14.76 9.85 -18.56
N ARG A 40 -16.06 10.05 -18.26
CA ARG A 40 -16.58 11.23 -17.54
C ARG A 40 -17.44 10.87 -16.35
N SER A 41 -18.05 9.69 -16.38
CA SER A 41 -19.04 9.27 -15.40
C SER A 41 -18.73 7.87 -14.88
N TYR A 42 -19.08 7.64 -13.62
CA TYR A 42 -18.84 6.34 -12.99
C TYR A 42 -20.02 5.89 -12.13
N ALA A 43 -20.07 4.60 -11.90
CA ALA A 43 -20.88 3.98 -10.89
C ALA A 43 -20.08 2.92 -10.12
N TRP A 44 -20.55 2.56 -8.94
CA TRP A 44 -20.04 1.38 -8.26
C TRP A 44 -20.60 0.13 -8.94
N ALA A 45 -19.72 -0.85 -9.18
CA ALA A 45 -20.16 -2.13 -9.71
C ALA A 45 -21.10 -2.84 -8.71
N PRO A 46 -22.10 -3.60 -9.20
CA PRO A 46 -22.90 -4.45 -8.33
C PRO A 46 -22.01 -5.48 -7.62
N MET A 47 -22.28 -5.67 -6.33
CA MET A 47 -21.54 -6.63 -5.52
C MET A 47 -22.08 -8.04 -5.70
N THR A 48 -21.18 -9.02 -5.73
CA THR A 48 -21.56 -10.44 -5.60
C THR A 48 -22.12 -10.73 -4.20
N ALA A 49 -22.74 -11.88 -4.03
CA ALA A 49 -23.27 -12.30 -2.72
C ALA A 49 -22.14 -12.44 -1.67
N GLU A 50 -20.97 -12.92 -2.07
CA GLU A 50 -19.80 -13.05 -1.21
C GLU A 50 -19.27 -11.67 -0.79
N GLU A 51 -19.17 -10.73 -1.72
CA GLU A 51 -18.74 -9.35 -1.44
C GLU A 51 -19.72 -8.64 -0.50
N GLN A 52 -21.04 -8.85 -0.67
CA GLN A 52 -22.06 -8.32 0.24
C GLN A 52 -21.91 -8.89 1.64
N GLN A 53 -21.60 -10.18 1.77
CA GLN A 53 -21.34 -10.80 3.05
C GLN A 53 -20.07 -10.28 3.73
N GLN A 54 -18.99 -10.06 2.98
CA GLN A 54 -17.77 -9.42 3.49
C GLN A 54 -18.04 -7.97 3.91
N LYS A 55 -18.79 -7.23 3.13
CA LYS A 55 -19.20 -5.85 3.44
C LYS A 55 -19.96 -5.79 4.76
N SER A 56 -20.90 -6.69 5.00
CA SER A 56 -21.67 -6.70 6.24
C SER A 56 -20.80 -6.89 7.50
N ARG A 57 -19.69 -7.62 7.37
CA ARG A 57 -18.73 -7.84 8.47
C ARG A 57 -17.80 -6.64 8.71
N ASN A 58 -17.54 -5.83 7.69
CA ASN A 58 -16.58 -4.72 7.72
C ASN A 58 -17.17 -3.43 7.11
N SER A 59 -18.45 -3.14 7.38
CA SER A 59 -19.21 -2.07 6.73
C SER A 59 -18.51 -0.71 6.81
N LEU A 60 -17.99 -0.34 7.99
CA LEU A 60 -17.30 0.94 8.19
C LEU A 60 -16.05 1.09 7.31
N THR A 61 -15.31 0.01 7.09
CA THR A 61 -14.13 0.05 6.22
C THR A 61 -14.54 0.24 4.77
N HIS A 62 -15.56 -0.49 4.30
CA HIS A 62 -16.10 -0.33 2.96
C HIS A 62 -16.64 1.07 2.71
N GLU A 63 -17.42 1.61 3.65
CA GLU A 63 -17.99 2.96 3.54
C GLU A 63 -16.90 4.04 3.48
N ARG A 64 -15.84 3.91 4.29
CA ARG A 64 -14.69 4.83 4.26
C ARG A 64 -13.96 4.78 2.93
N ILE A 65 -13.74 3.59 2.37
CA ILE A 65 -13.09 3.43 1.07
C ILE A 65 -13.97 4.06 -0.02
N GLN A 66 -15.26 3.74 -0.04
CA GLN A 66 -16.18 4.30 -1.02
C GLN A 66 -16.23 5.82 -0.93
N SER A 67 -16.36 6.38 0.27
CA SER A 67 -16.37 7.83 0.47
C SER A 67 -15.08 8.50 0.00
N ALA A 68 -13.92 7.89 0.30
CA ALA A 68 -12.63 8.43 -0.11
C ALA A 68 -12.47 8.40 -1.65
N VAL A 69 -12.88 7.31 -2.30
CA VAL A 69 -12.84 7.19 -3.75
C VAL A 69 -13.82 8.16 -4.41
N ASP A 70 -15.06 8.26 -3.91
CA ASP A 70 -16.07 9.20 -4.41
C ASP A 70 -15.55 10.65 -4.31
N ALA A 71 -14.99 11.04 -3.17
CA ALA A 71 -14.41 12.36 -2.98
C ALA A 71 -13.26 12.61 -3.97
N HIS A 72 -12.37 11.63 -4.15
CA HIS A 72 -11.23 11.77 -5.06
C HIS A 72 -11.66 11.88 -6.52
N LEU A 73 -12.61 11.07 -6.97
CA LEU A 73 -13.14 11.14 -8.32
C LEU A 73 -13.88 12.45 -8.57
N ALA A 74 -14.66 12.94 -7.59
CA ALA A 74 -15.34 14.23 -7.69
C ALA A 74 -14.36 15.41 -7.85
N THR A 75 -13.25 15.44 -7.11
CA THR A 75 -12.22 16.48 -7.26
C THR A 75 -11.56 16.46 -8.64
N ARG A 76 -11.60 15.33 -9.35
CA ARG A 76 -11.09 15.17 -10.71
C ARG A 76 -12.17 15.42 -11.79
N GLY A 77 -13.37 15.79 -11.38
CA GLY A 77 -14.47 16.15 -12.29
C GLY A 77 -15.29 14.97 -12.81
N TYR A 78 -15.08 13.75 -12.28
CA TYR A 78 -15.95 12.62 -12.62
C TYR A 78 -17.28 12.72 -11.93
N LYS A 79 -18.35 12.32 -12.63
CA LYS A 79 -19.72 12.38 -12.12
C LYS A 79 -20.20 10.98 -11.74
N LYS A 80 -20.73 10.84 -10.52
CA LYS A 80 -21.39 9.61 -10.09
C LYS A 80 -22.78 9.55 -10.68
N VAL A 81 -23.11 8.46 -11.35
CA VAL A 81 -24.38 8.24 -12.06
C VAL A 81 -24.93 6.84 -11.76
N ALA A 82 -26.09 6.52 -12.30
CA ALA A 82 -26.61 5.15 -12.27
C ALA A 82 -25.75 4.23 -13.15
N GLU A 83 -25.67 2.94 -12.81
CA GLU A 83 -24.81 1.96 -13.50
C GLU A 83 -25.00 1.96 -15.02
N ALA A 84 -26.26 2.01 -15.48
CA ALA A 84 -26.61 2.00 -16.90
C ALA A 84 -26.12 3.23 -17.68
N GLN A 85 -25.75 4.31 -16.99
CA GLN A 85 -25.30 5.58 -17.58
C GLN A 85 -23.80 5.82 -17.36
N ALA A 86 -23.12 4.92 -16.68
CA ALA A 86 -21.71 5.06 -16.35
C ALA A 86 -20.82 4.73 -17.55
N ASP A 87 -19.75 5.51 -17.73
CA ASP A 87 -18.70 5.19 -18.68
C ASP A 87 -17.79 4.10 -18.12
N PHE A 88 -17.60 4.07 -16.80
CA PHE A 88 -16.82 3.04 -16.11
C PHE A 88 -17.45 2.65 -14.77
N LEU A 89 -17.13 1.45 -14.35
CA LEU A 89 -17.52 0.92 -13.05
C LEU A 89 -16.30 0.84 -12.14
N VAL A 90 -16.52 1.14 -10.87
CA VAL A 90 -15.49 1.02 -9.83
C VAL A 90 -15.85 -0.14 -8.92
N THR A 91 -14.88 -0.96 -8.58
CA THR A 91 -15.00 -1.96 -7.51
C THR A 91 -13.79 -1.88 -6.58
N HIS A 92 -13.90 -2.43 -5.39
CA HIS A 92 -12.79 -2.54 -4.46
C HIS A 92 -12.88 -3.83 -3.67
N SER A 93 -11.71 -4.35 -3.29
CA SER A 93 -11.59 -5.48 -2.40
C SER A 93 -10.55 -5.20 -1.32
N VAL A 94 -10.79 -5.73 -0.12
CA VAL A 94 -9.86 -5.66 1.01
C VAL A 94 -9.58 -7.06 1.50
N THR A 95 -8.31 -7.41 1.55
CA THR A 95 -7.84 -8.69 2.07
C THR A 95 -6.89 -8.44 3.24
N VAL A 96 -6.99 -9.27 4.28
CA VAL A 96 -6.04 -9.27 5.39
C VAL A 96 -5.44 -10.66 5.50
N GLU A 97 -4.12 -10.73 5.32
CA GLU A 97 -3.35 -11.97 5.38
C GLU A 97 -2.40 -11.96 6.56
N SER A 98 -2.24 -13.11 7.21
CA SER A 98 -1.17 -13.31 8.19
C SER A 98 0.06 -13.82 7.46
N ARG A 99 1.18 -13.10 7.60
CA ARG A 99 2.47 -13.50 7.05
C ARG A 99 3.43 -13.84 8.17
N THR A 100 4.26 -14.83 7.93
CA THR A 100 5.30 -15.25 8.88
C THR A 100 6.66 -14.84 8.32
N GLN A 101 7.44 -14.13 9.11
CA GLN A 101 8.82 -13.81 8.79
C GLN A 101 9.73 -14.57 9.74
N VAL A 102 10.68 -15.31 9.18
CA VAL A 102 11.71 -16.02 9.91
C VAL A 102 13.02 -15.24 9.78
N ASN A 103 13.52 -14.72 10.88
CA ASN A 103 14.80 -14.07 10.94
C ASN A 103 15.82 -15.02 11.58
N GLU A 104 16.79 -15.47 10.80
CA GLU A 104 17.90 -16.28 11.28
C GLU A 104 19.10 -15.39 11.56
N THR A 105 19.54 -15.36 12.80
CA THR A 105 20.84 -14.76 13.15
C THR A 105 21.91 -15.82 12.98
N ARG A 106 22.84 -15.62 12.07
CA ARG A 106 23.96 -16.54 11.81
C ARG A 106 25.23 -15.97 12.41
N MET A 107 25.90 -16.75 13.24
CA MET A 107 27.23 -16.45 13.71
C MET A 107 28.25 -17.12 12.77
N SER A 108 29.14 -16.30 12.19
CA SER A 108 30.27 -16.83 11.39
C SER A 108 31.36 -17.33 12.31
N VAL A 109 31.58 -18.64 12.34
CA VAL A 109 32.79 -19.21 12.96
C VAL A 109 33.79 -19.45 11.83
N GLY A 110 34.83 -18.59 11.79
CA GLY A 110 35.89 -18.69 10.81
C GLY A 110 37.16 -19.21 11.47
N TYR A 111 37.80 -20.23 10.90
CA TYR A 111 39.16 -20.59 11.23
C TYR A 111 40.07 -19.99 10.15
N GLY A 112 40.86 -18.99 10.53
CA GLY A 112 41.80 -18.31 9.65
C GLY A 112 43.22 -18.45 10.17
N ARG A 113 44.15 -18.80 9.28
CA ARG A 113 45.56 -18.74 9.54
C ARG A 113 46.12 -17.45 8.96
N TYR A 114 46.57 -16.55 9.79
CA TYR A 114 47.19 -15.30 9.37
C TYR A 114 48.70 -15.52 9.20
N GLY A 115 49.20 -15.28 7.99
CA GLY A 115 50.64 -15.23 7.68
C GLY A 115 51.00 -13.82 7.19
N ALA A 116 52.28 -13.49 7.15
CA ALA A 116 52.79 -12.15 6.80
C ALA A 116 52.42 -11.65 5.39
N HIS A 117 51.75 -12.46 4.54
CA HIS A 117 51.40 -12.14 3.14
C HIS A 117 49.93 -12.41 2.80
N GLY A 118 49.04 -12.45 3.80
CA GLY A 118 47.60 -12.65 3.60
C GLY A 118 47.11 -13.95 4.24
N GLY A 119 45.84 -13.97 4.65
CA GLY A 119 45.19 -15.12 5.27
C GLY A 119 44.02 -15.61 4.41
N VAL A 120 43.87 -16.92 4.27
CA VAL A 120 42.68 -17.56 3.74
C VAL A 120 41.92 -18.16 4.93
N GLY A 121 40.64 -17.74 5.07
CA GLY A 121 39.77 -18.26 6.11
C GLY A 121 38.53 -18.89 5.46
N VAL A 122 38.12 -20.05 5.96
CA VAL A 122 36.82 -20.67 5.62
C VAL A 122 35.91 -20.46 6.83
N GLY A 123 34.79 -19.75 6.61
CA GLY A 123 33.77 -19.49 7.63
C GLY A 123 32.50 -20.27 7.33
N TYR A 124 31.99 -20.99 8.33
CA TYR A 124 30.65 -21.58 8.29
C TYR A 124 29.71 -20.74 9.16
N GLY A 125 28.56 -20.29 8.59
CA GLY A 125 27.55 -19.64 9.38
C GLY A 125 26.69 -20.67 10.09
N ILE A 126 26.78 -20.71 11.42
CA ILE A 126 25.94 -21.54 12.27
C ILE A 126 24.73 -20.66 12.69
N PRO A 127 23.45 -21.07 12.47
CA PRO A 127 22.33 -20.35 13.02
C PRO A 127 22.38 -20.43 14.56
N VAL A 128 22.43 -19.28 15.21
CA VAL A 128 22.51 -19.19 16.67
C VAL A 128 21.19 -18.78 17.30
N ASP A 129 20.31 -18.16 16.49
CA ASP A 129 18.97 -17.77 16.92
C ASP A 129 18.03 -17.73 15.71
N THR A 130 16.80 -18.19 15.93
CA THR A 130 15.74 -18.15 14.92
C THR A 130 14.52 -17.51 15.57
N THR A 131 14.22 -16.28 15.16
CA THR A 131 13.06 -15.58 15.64
C THR A 131 11.96 -15.59 14.57
N VAL A 132 10.78 -16.07 14.93
CA VAL A 132 9.62 -16.14 14.06
C VAL A 132 8.66 -15.02 14.42
N TYR A 133 8.43 -14.10 13.48
CA TYR A 133 7.48 -13.01 13.64
C TYR A 133 6.24 -13.27 12.77
N GLN A 134 5.08 -13.18 13.39
CA GLN A 134 3.82 -13.15 12.65
C GLN A 134 3.32 -11.72 12.57
N TYR A 135 3.00 -11.27 11.37
CA TYR A 135 2.43 -9.94 11.14
C TYR A 135 1.29 -10.03 10.14
N LYS A 136 0.37 -9.09 10.22
CA LYS A 136 -0.77 -9.01 9.30
C LYS A 136 -0.47 -7.98 8.22
N VAL A 137 -0.82 -8.31 6.98
CA VAL A 137 -0.75 -7.41 5.84
C VAL A 137 -2.16 -7.16 5.34
N GLY A 138 -2.55 -5.90 5.31
CA GLY A 138 -3.78 -5.46 4.67
C GLY A 138 -3.50 -5.04 3.23
N THR A 139 -4.26 -5.56 2.29
CA THR A 139 -4.21 -5.20 0.87
C THR A 139 -5.54 -4.62 0.46
N LEU A 140 -5.52 -3.40 -0.08
CA LEU A 140 -6.64 -2.76 -0.76
C LEU A 140 -6.38 -2.82 -2.26
N VAL A 141 -7.35 -3.29 -3.02
CA VAL A 141 -7.35 -3.23 -4.50
C VAL A 141 -8.54 -2.39 -4.93
N ILE A 142 -8.33 -1.47 -5.88
CA ILE A 142 -9.38 -0.70 -6.55
C ILE A 142 -9.25 -0.98 -8.03
N ASP A 143 -10.35 -1.35 -8.65
CA ASP A 143 -10.45 -1.66 -10.07
C ASP A 143 -11.38 -0.68 -10.77
N VAL A 144 -10.99 -0.30 -11.99
CA VAL A 144 -11.82 0.46 -12.93
C VAL A 144 -12.08 -0.43 -14.13
N ILE A 145 -13.35 -0.63 -14.42
CA ILE A 145 -13.85 -1.49 -15.49
C ILE A 145 -14.60 -0.62 -16.50
N ASP A 146 -14.20 -0.67 -17.76
CA ASP A 146 -14.97 -0.03 -18.84
C ASP A 146 -16.40 -0.59 -18.85
N ALA A 147 -17.40 0.29 -18.70
CA ALA A 147 -18.78 -0.16 -18.56
C ALA A 147 -19.36 -0.76 -19.85
N ARG A 148 -18.85 -0.36 -21.03
CA ARG A 148 -19.27 -0.83 -22.34
C ARG A 148 -18.60 -2.15 -22.71
N GLN A 149 -17.27 -2.21 -22.54
CA GLN A 149 -16.48 -3.37 -22.91
C GLN A 149 -16.46 -4.45 -21.83
N LYS A 150 -16.90 -4.14 -20.61
CA LYS A 150 -16.84 -5.01 -19.42
C LYS A 150 -15.42 -5.53 -19.15
N ARG A 151 -14.43 -4.70 -19.42
CA ARG A 151 -13.01 -5.04 -19.33
C ARG A 151 -12.32 -4.17 -18.29
N LEU A 152 -11.46 -4.79 -17.47
CA LEU A 152 -10.58 -4.08 -16.55
C LEU A 152 -9.65 -3.17 -17.36
N VAL A 153 -9.64 -1.89 -17.04
CA VAL A 153 -8.82 -0.88 -17.73
C VAL A 153 -7.80 -0.21 -16.80
N TRP A 154 -8.03 -0.26 -15.49
CA TRP A 154 -7.09 0.24 -14.51
C TRP A 154 -7.23 -0.51 -13.19
N ARG A 155 -6.12 -0.77 -12.53
CA ARG A 155 -6.03 -1.37 -11.19
C ARG A 155 -5.01 -0.63 -10.35
N GLY A 156 -5.42 -0.24 -9.16
CA GLY A 156 -4.52 0.24 -8.11
C GLY A 156 -4.54 -0.73 -6.94
N SER A 157 -3.38 -1.08 -6.42
CA SER A 157 -3.27 -1.87 -5.19
C SER A 157 -2.37 -1.18 -4.18
N GLY A 158 -2.75 -1.26 -2.91
CA GLY A 158 -1.98 -0.73 -1.79
C GLY A 158 -1.84 -1.79 -0.71
N GLU A 159 -0.61 -2.10 -0.33
CA GLU A 159 -0.30 -3.01 0.77
C GLU A 159 0.25 -2.25 1.96
N ARG A 160 -0.19 -2.61 3.16
CA ARG A 160 0.34 -2.07 4.41
C ARG A 160 0.42 -3.16 5.46
N THR A 161 1.53 -3.23 6.17
CA THR A 161 1.63 -4.03 7.40
C THR A 161 0.73 -3.41 8.46
N LEU A 162 -0.17 -4.21 8.99
CA LEU A 162 -1.02 -3.85 10.11
C LEU A 162 -0.20 -4.14 11.36
N GLY A 163 0.35 -3.08 11.98
CA GLY A 163 1.25 -3.23 13.11
C GLY A 163 0.57 -3.84 14.34
N GLU A 164 1.34 -4.55 15.13
CA GLU A 164 1.00 -5.01 16.48
C GLU A 164 0.76 -3.84 17.46
N ASP A 165 0.98 -2.60 17.07
CA ASP A 165 0.86 -1.40 17.92
C ASP A 165 -0.56 -1.10 18.41
N GLN A 166 -1.50 -1.99 18.17
CA GLN A 166 -2.85 -1.95 18.74
C GLN A 166 -3.15 -3.12 19.69
N ALA A 167 -2.15 -3.85 20.12
CA ALA A 167 -2.33 -4.78 21.25
C ALA A 167 -2.69 -3.94 22.50
N PRO A 168 -3.78 -4.29 23.22
CA PRO A 168 -4.23 -3.53 24.38
C PRO A 168 -3.20 -3.45 25.51
N GLU A 169 -2.20 -4.31 25.49
CA GLU A 169 -1.17 -4.46 26.52
C GLU A 169 -0.10 -3.37 26.53
N LYS A 170 -0.02 -2.53 25.49
CA LYS A 170 0.93 -1.39 25.45
C LYS A 170 0.29 -0.02 25.71
N ARG A 171 -0.90 0.02 26.29
CA ARG A 171 -1.54 1.26 26.76
C ARG A 171 -1.49 1.39 28.28
N THR A 172 -0.31 1.31 28.83
CA THR A 172 -0.04 1.75 30.22
C THR A 172 0.94 2.89 30.21
#